data_ebceca8ba940a795225815262d6ec45c
#
_entry.id   ebceca8ba940a795225815262d6ec45c
#
_cell.length_a   1.000
_cell.length_b   1.000
_cell.length_c   1.000
_cell.angle_alpha   90.00
_cell.angle_beta   90.00
_cell.angle_gamma   90.00
#
_symmetry.space_group_name_H-M   'P 1'
#
loop_
_entity.id
_entity.type
_entity.pdbx_description
1 polymer ?
#
loop_
_entity_poly.entity_id
_entity_poly.type
_entity_poly.pdbx_seq_one_letter_code
_entity_poly.pdbx_strand_id
1 'polypeptide(L)'
;MAASIRSTARSSAPRAGRTRRVLPAEVRIDALMNAAAALFIARGVETTTVDDITAAAGVGKGTFYHYFATKTDAVLALRERFTRRFLDQVGAAVEACPPGDHHARFEAWLSGAVGAYLGNFELHDVVFHDFRHDRRRSDEKDAVIDQLAGILSDGMQAGAWSLPDARAAAIVLFDGMHGVVDDAIAAGRRDPAPLCRLLRQLFGRILKG
;
A
#
# COMPACT_ATOMS: atom_id res chain seq x y z
N MET A 1 43.85 -73.62 -9.74
CA MET A 1 42.58 -72.98 -10.10
C MET A 1 42.16 -72.13 -8.92
N ALA A 2 42.38 -70.81 -9.07
CA ALA A 2 42.10 -69.83 -8.03
C ALA A 2 41.04 -68.87 -8.57
N ALA A 3 39.84 -68.81 -7.92
CA ALA A 3 38.77 -67.97 -8.28
C ALA A 3 38.89 -66.66 -7.47
N SER A 4 39.00 -65.52 -8.18
CA SER A 4 39.13 -64.21 -7.66
C SER A 4 37.75 -63.64 -7.34
N ILE A 5 37.48 -63.23 -6.10
CA ILE A 5 36.25 -62.60 -5.65
C ILE A 5 36.49 -61.09 -5.71
N ARG A 6 35.82 -60.38 -6.63
CA ARG A 6 35.79 -58.91 -6.69
C ARG A 6 34.76 -58.38 -5.73
N SER A 7 35.23 -57.68 -4.69
CA SER A 7 34.42 -56.88 -3.78
C SER A 7 34.09 -55.54 -4.44
N THR A 8 32.80 -55.28 -4.67
CA THR A 8 32.30 -53.95 -5.13
C THR A 8 31.95 -53.10 -3.92
N ALA A 9 32.84 -52.20 -3.53
CA ALA A 9 32.54 -51.19 -2.54
C ALA A 9 31.58 -50.12 -3.14
N ARG A 10 30.36 -50.06 -2.60
CA ARG A 10 29.42 -48.96 -2.90
C ARG A 10 29.86 -47.70 -2.13
N SER A 11 30.39 -46.74 -2.86
CA SER A 11 30.65 -45.39 -2.34
C SER A 11 29.32 -44.66 -2.15
N SER A 12 28.91 -44.48 -0.90
CA SER A 12 27.82 -43.58 -0.52
C SER A 12 28.36 -42.16 -0.39
N ALA A 13 28.10 -41.35 -1.40
CA ALA A 13 28.36 -39.90 -1.33
C ALA A 13 27.46 -39.26 -0.26
N PRO A 14 27.99 -38.38 0.59
CA PRO A 14 27.17 -37.66 1.57
C PRO A 14 26.24 -36.69 0.83
N ARG A 15 24.92 -36.82 1.06
CA ARG A 15 23.92 -35.82 0.67
C ARG A 15 24.27 -34.50 1.40
N ALA A 16 24.78 -33.54 0.65
CA ALA A 16 24.95 -32.15 1.15
C ALA A 16 23.58 -31.66 1.60
N GLY A 17 23.38 -31.59 2.91
CA GLY A 17 22.22 -30.92 3.52
C GLY A 17 22.26 -29.46 3.14
N ARG A 18 21.35 -29.01 2.25
CA ARG A 18 21.11 -27.59 2.02
C ARG A 18 20.64 -26.99 3.35
N THR A 19 21.59 -26.38 4.08
CA THR A 19 21.28 -25.54 5.23
C THR A 19 20.33 -24.44 4.74
N ARG A 20 19.06 -24.53 5.12
CA ARG A 20 18.04 -23.54 4.82
C ARG A 20 18.45 -22.27 5.55
N ARG A 21 19.02 -21.29 4.82
CA ARG A 21 19.44 -20.00 5.36
C ARG A 21 18.22 -19.36 5.98
N VAL A 22 18.19 -19.24 7.30
CA VAL A 22 17.10 -18.57 8.02
C VAL A 22 17.20 -17.07 7.69
N LEU A 23 16.25 -16.57 6.93
CA LEU A 23 16.16 -15.15 6.62
C LEU A 23 15.86 -14.34 7.90
N PRO A 24 16.32 -13.08 8.03
CA PRO A 24 15.93 -12.18 9.11
C PRO A 24 14.41 -12.06 9.22
N ALA A 25 13.89 -11.74 10.41
CA ALA A 25 12.44 -11.66 10.66
C ALA A 25 11.74 -10.68 9.71
N GLU A 26 12.34 -9.51 9.52
CA GLU A 26 11.84 -8.46 8.62
C GLU A 26 11.73 -8.92 7.16
N VAL A 27 12.74 -9.64 6.67
CA VAL A 27 12.73 -10.18 5.31
C VAL A 27 11.63 -11.23 5.13
N ARG A 28 11.31 -12.00 6.19
CA ARG A 28 10.26 -13.03 6.15
C ARG A 28 8.86 -12.42 6.12
N ILE A 29 8.61 -11.39 6.95
CA ILE A 29 7.31 -10.71 6.96
C ILE A 29 7.08 -9.98 5.64
N ASP A 30 8.10 -9.32 5.09
CA ASP A 30 8.00 -8.65 3.79
C ASP A 30 7.74 -9.65 2.65
N ALA A 31 8.41 -10.81 2.66
CA ALA A 31 8.16 -11.86 1.69
C ALA A 31 6.71 -12.38 1.76
N LEU A 32 6.17 -12.60 2.97
CA LEU A 32 4.78 -13.00 3.18
C LEU A 32 3.81 -11.94 2.70
N MET A 33 4.03 -10.67 3.05
CA MET A 33 3.16 -9.56 2.66
C MET A 33 3.18 -9.33 1.15
N ASN A 34 4.34 -9.43 0.51
CA ASN A 34 4.45 -9.29 -0.94
C ASN A 34 3.78 -10.46 -1.68
N ALA A 35 3.96 -11.69 -1.21
CA ALA A 35 3.28 -12.86 -1.75
C ALA A 35 1.75 -12.76 -1.59
N ALA A 36 1.28 -12.34 -0.41
CA ALA A 36 -0.14 -12.14 -0.14
C ALA A 36 -0.73 -11.06 -1.06
N ALA A 37 -0.08 -9.91 -1.19
CA ALA A 37 -0.53 -8.83 -2.08
C ALA A 37 -0.65 -9.31 -3.54
N ALA A 38 0.38 -9.96 -4.08
CA ALA A 38 0.36 -10.48 -5.44
C ALA A 38 -0.76 -11.51 -5.68
N LEU A 39 -0.99 -12.41 -4.73
CA LEU A 39 -2.04 -13.42 -4.83
C LEU A 39 -3.44 -12.82 -4.66
N PHE A 40 -3.61 -11.86 -3.76
CA PHE A 40 -4.89 -11.18 -3.57
C PHE A 40 -5.28 -10.36 -4.79
N ILE A 41 -4.35 -9.65 -5.41
CA ILE A 41 -4.58 -8.95 -6.68
C ILE A 41 -4.95 -9.92 -7.80
N ALA A 42 -4.23 -11.04 -7.93
CA ALA A 42 -4.40 -11.96 -9.05
C ALA A 42 -5.71 -12.76 -8.99
N ARG A 43 -6.21 -13.11 -7.81
CA ARG A 43 -7.34 -14.04 -7.67
C ARG A 43 -8.29 -13.73 -6.50
N GLY A 44 -8.11 -12.61 -5.82
CA GLY A 44 -8.94 -12.18 -4.69
C GLY A 44 -8.54 -12.81 -3.35
N VAL A 45 -8.98 -12.16 -2.27
CA VAL A 45 -8.71 -12.58 -0.90
C VAL A 45 -9.37 -13.91 -0.57
N GLU A 46 -10.64 -14.10 -0.96
CA GLU A 46 -11.44 -15.29 -0.59
C GLU A 46 -10.83 -16.59 -1.14
N THR A 47 -10.40 -16.58 -2.40
CA THR A 47 -9.86 -17.77 -3.08
C THR A 47 -8.40 -18.08 -2.74
N THR A 48 -7.67 -17.11 -2.12
CA THR A 48 -6.28 -17.30 -1.71
C THR A 48 -6.20 -18.00 -0.36
N THR A 49 -5.42 -19.07 -0.25
CA THR A 49 -5.18 -19.79 1.00
C THR A 49 -3.86 -19.39 1.66
N VAL A 50 -3.73 -19.66 2.97
CA VAL A 50 -2.47 -19.48 3.70
C VAL A 50 -1.36 -20.34 3.10
N ASP A 51 -1.70 -21.54 2.60
CA ASP A 51 -0.74 -22.45 1.97
C ASP A 51 -0.19 -21.86 0.66
N ASP A 52 -1.03 -21.20 -0.12
CA ASP A 52 -0.58 -20.49 -1.33
C ASP A 52 0.39 -19.37 -1.00
N ILE A 53 0.04 -18.53 0.01
CA ILE A 53 0.88 -17.40 0.43
C ILE A 53 2.24 -17.90 0.92
N THR A 54 2.27 -18.93 1.76
CA THR A 54 3.52 -19.45 2.31
C THR A 54 4.38 -20.15 1.25
N ALA A 55 3.76 -20.86 0.32
CA ALA A 55 4.45 -21.45 -0.83
C ALA A 55 5.08 -20.38 -1.72
N ALA A 56 4.33 -19.33 -2.06
CA ALA A 56 4.83 -18.20 -2.86
C ALA A 56 5.94 -17.41 -2.15
N ALA A 57 5.84 -17.23 -0.83
CA ALA A 57 6.86 -16.57 -0.01
C ALA A 57 8.10 -17.45 0.27
N GLY A 58 8.05 -18.76 -0.05
CA GLY A 58 9.15 -19.70 0.22
C GLY A 58 9.38 -19.98 1.72
N VAL A 59 8.34 -19.84 2.55
CA VAL A 59 8.41 -20.05 4.01
C VAL A 59 7.47 -21.18 4.45
N GLY A 60 7.62 -21.64 5.69
CA GLY A 60 6.72 -22.63 6.27
C GLY A 60 5.44 -22.01 6.81
N LYS A 61 4.34 -22.77 6.87
CA LYS A 61 3.03 -22.35 7.40
C LYS A 61 3.11 -21.78 8.83
N GLY A 62 3.96 -22.36 9.69
CA GLY A 62 4.23 -21.84 11.03
C GLY A 62 4.79 -20.41 11.03
N THR A 63 5.53 -20.01 9.96
CA THR A 63 6.03 -18.64 9.83
C THR A 63 4.89 -17.66 9.57
N PHE A 64 3.87 -18.03 8.79
CA PHE A 64 2.68 -17.20 8.61
C PHE A 64 1.97 -16.95 9.96
N TYR A 65 1.66 -18.02 10.68
CA TYR A 65 0.95 -17.94 11.96
C TYR A 65 1.75 -17.30 13.09
N HIS A 66 3.07 -17.16 12.92
CA HIS A 66 3.90 -16.36 13.83
C HIS A 66 3.63 -14.85 13.69
N TYR A 67 3.27 -14.38 12.47
CA TYR A 67 3.03 -12.95 12.19
C TYR A 67 1.55 -12.59 12.10
N PHE A 68 0.71 -13.50 11.62
CA PHE A 68 -0.71 -13.26 11.35
C PHE A 68 -1.54 -14.43 11.88
N ALA A 69 -2.48 -14.16 12.78
CA ALA A 69 -3.36 -15.20 13.30
C ALA A 69 -4.33 -15.71 12.21
N THR A 70 -4.73 -14.84 11.30
CA THR A 70 -5.67 -15.13 10.21
C THR A 70 -5.22 -14.48 8.89
N LYS A 71 -5.85 -14.91 7.78
CA LYS A 71 -5.69 -14.25 6.47
C LYS A 71 -6.15 -12.79 6.51
N THR A 72 -7.20 -12.50 7.28
CA THR A 72 -7.70 -11.15 7.54
C THR A 72 -6.63 -10.24 8.14
N ASP A 73 -5.83 -10.74 9.10
CA ASP A 73 -4.75 -9.95 9.70
C ASP A 73 -3.67 -9.58 8.67
N ALA A 74 -3.42 -10.47 7.70
CA ALA A 74 -2.51 -10.16 6.60
C ALA A 74 -3.08 -9.06 5.68
N VAL A 75 -4.39 -9.03 5.43
CA VAL A 75 -5.04 -7.92 4.68
C VAL A 75 -4.94 -6.61 5.44
N LEU A 76 -5.22 -6.62 6.75
CA LEU A 76 -5.11 -5.42 7.60
C LEU A 76 -3.67 -4.89 7.65
N ALA A 77 -2.68 -5.77 7.76
CA ALA A 77 -1.27 -5.39 7.70
C ALA A 77 -0.86 -4.82 6.33
N LEU A 78 -1.43 -5.33 5.24
CA LEU A 78 -1.23 -4.75 3.90
C LEU A 78 -1.83 -3.36 3.79
N ARG A 79 -3.03 -3.14 4.35
CA ARG A 79 -3.70 -1.84 4.42
C ARG A 79 -2.85 -0.82 5.20
N GLU A 80 -2.40 -1.19 6.39
CA GLU A 80 -1.52 -0.34 7.21
C GLU A 80 -0.21 -0.01 6.49
N ARG A 81 0.44 -1.02 5.86
CA ARG A 81 1.67 -0.80 5.07
C ARG A 81 1.44 0.11 3.88
N PHE A 82 0.32 -0.04 3.18
CA PHE A 82 -0.08 0.83 2.07
C PHE A 82 -0.21 2.28 2.55
N THR A 83 -1.01 2.51 3.59
CA THR A 83 -1.26 3.84 4.14
C THR A 83 0.01 4.50 4.66
N ARG A 84 0.87 3.77 5.36
CA ARG A 84 2.15 4.31 5.85
C ARG A 84 3.04 4.77 4.70
N ARG A 85 3.22 3.93 3.67
CA ARG A 85 3.99 4.31 2.47
C ARG A 85 3.42 5.53 1.75
N PHE A 86 2.10 5.59 1.67
CA PHE A 86 1.41 6.75 1.10
C PHE A 86 1.73 8.02 1.89
N LEU A 87 1.54 8.00 3.21
CA LEU A 87 1.78 9.15 4.08
C LEU A 87 3.24 9.61 4.03
N ASP A 88 4.18 8.67 4.07
CA ASP A 88 5.62 8.95 3.99
C ASP A 88 5.99 9.60 2.65
N GLN A 89 5.53 9.02 1.54
CA GLN A 89 5.84 9.51 0.19
C GLN A 89 5.24 10.89 -0.08
N VAL A 90 3.96 11.07 0.27
CA VAL A 90 3.25 12.34 0.06
C VAL A 90 3.78 13.40 1.03
N GLY A 91 4.02 13.03 2.29
CA GLY A 91 4.62 13.91 3.29
C GLY A 91 5.98 14.45 2.84
N ALA A 92 6.87 13.57 2.37
CA ALA A 92 8.18 13.98 1.85
C ALA A 92 8.07 14.96 0.66
N ALA A 93 7.10 14.75 -0.25
CA ALA A 93 6.86 15.69 -1.36
C ALA A 93 6.36 17.06 -0.88
N VAL A 94 5.51 17.08 0.13
CA VAL A 94 5.00 18.33 0.76
C VAL A 94 6.12 19.05 1.51
N GLU A 95 6.97 18.34 2.24
CA GLU A 95 8.10 18.91 2.98
C GLU A 95 9.19 19.48 2.05
N ALA A 96 9.32 18.94 0.85
CA ALA A 96 10.27 19.43 -0.16
C ALA A 96 9.83 20.80 -0.78
N CYS A 97 8.59 21.22 -0.57
CA CYS A 97 8.12 22.53 -1.04
C CYS A 97 8.70 23.69 -0.20
N PRO A 98 8.87 24.88 -0.78
CA PRO A 98 9.34 26.03 -0.03
C PRO A 98 8.48 26.31 1.21
N PRO A 99 9.09 26.62 2.36
CA PRO A 99 8.35 27.03 3.55
C PRO A 99 7.44 28.24 3.25
N GLY A 100 6.16 28.16 3.64
CA GLY A 100 5.18 29.23 3.40
C GLY A 100 4.50 29.20 2.02
N ASP A 101 4.94 28.38 1.08
CA ASP A 101 4.19 28.17 -0.18
C ASP A 101 3.10 27.11 0.01
N HIS A 102 2.00 27.52 0.64
CA HIS A 102 0.87 26.66 0.96
C HIS A 102 0.20 26.09 -0.29
N HIS A 103 0.21 26.85 -1.41
CA HIS A 103 -0.34 26.36 -2.68
C HIS A 103 0.53 25.23 -3.25
N ALA A 104 1.85 25.39 -3.29
CA ALA A 104 2.76 24.35 -3.73
C ALA A 104 2.64 23.08 -2.85
N ARG A 105 2.53 23.24 -1.54
CA ARG A 105 2.33 22.13 -0.59
C ARG A 105 1.04 21.36 -0.86
N PHE A 106 -0.06 22.06 -1.06
CA PHE A 106 -1.34 21.43 -1.43
C PHE A 106 -1.25 20.73 -2.79
N GLU A 107 -0.64 21.34 -3.80
CA GLU A 107 -0.44 20.73 -5.11
C GLU A 107 0.47 19.49 -5.06
N ALA A 108 1.50 19.51 -4.24
CA ALA A 108 2.38 18.36 -4.01
C ALA A 108 1.60 17.20 -3.37
N TRP A 109 0.78 17.50 -2.35
CA TRP A 109 -0.10 16.51 -1.75
C TRP A 109 -1.06 15.91 -2.78
N LEU A 110 -1.78 16.74 -3.53
CA LEU A 110 -2.75 16.30 -4.54
C LEU A 110 -2.10 15.42 -5.62
N SER A 111 -0.97 15.88 -6.16
CA SER A 111 -0.27 15.15 -7.21
C SER A 111 0.30 13.82 -6.71
N GLY A 112 0.84 13.82 -5.49
CA GLY A 112 1.32 12.62 -4.81
C GLY A 112 0.19 11.63 -4.54
N ALA A 113 -0.96 12.12 -4.07
CA ALA A 113 -2.13 11.28 -3.78
C ALA A 113 -2.71 10.62 -5.04
N VAL A 114 -2.91 11.39 -6.11
CA VAL A 114 -3.38 10.86 -7.41
C VAL A 114 -2.38 9.85 -7.97
N GLY A 115 -1.09 10.16 -7.94
CA GLY A 115 -0.04 9.26 -8.45
C GLY A 115 0.06 7.96 -7.66
N ALA A 116 0.00 8.04 -6.32
CA ALA A 116 0.05 6.87 -5.45
C ALA A 116 -1.17 5.96 -5.65
N TYR A 117 -2.36 6.55 -5.80
CA TYR A 117 -3.58 5.79 -6.05
C TYR A 117 -3.53 5.10 -7.41
N LEU A 118 -3.29 5.83 -8.49
CA LEU A 118 -3.20 5.26 -9.85
C LEU A 118 -2.11 4.20 -9.99
N GLY A 119 -0.98 4.38 -9.31
CA GLY A 119 0.14 3.44 -9.36
C GLY A 119 -0.08 2.14 -8.59
N ASN A 120 -1.07 2.10 -7.69
CA ASN A 120 -1.32 0.96 -6.80
C ASN A 120 -2.81 0.61 -6.67
N PHE A 121 -3.66 1.02 -7.61
CA PHE A 121 -5.11 0.89 -7.50
C PHE A 121 -5.56 -0.56 -7.30
N GLU A 122 -4.91 -1.55 -7.94
CA GLU A 122 -5.26 -2.96 -7.79
C GLU A 122 -5.10 -3.43 -6.33
N LEU A 123 -4.01 -3.03 -5.67
CA LEU A 123 -3.84 -3.35 -4.25
C LEU A 123 -4.80 -2.54 -3.37
N HIS A 124 -5.01 -1.25 -3.70
CA HIS A 124 -5.95 -0.39 -3.01
C HIS A 124 -7.36 -0.98 -3.03
N ASP A 125 -7.84 -1.42 -4.20
CA ASP A 125 -9.16 -2.04 -4.35
C ASP A 125 -9.29 -3.29 -3.48
N VAL A 126 -8.31 -4.18 -3.52
CA VAL A 126 -8.29 -5.39 -2.69
C VAL A 126 -8.39 -5.07 -1.20
N VAL A 127 -7.62 -4.12 -0.70
CA VAL A 127 -7.52 -3.89 0.76
C VAL A 127 -8.56 -2.92 1.31
N PHE A 128 -9.17 -2.05 0.47
CA PHE A 128 -10.13 -1.04 0.91
C PHE A 128 -11.54 -1.22 0.34
N HIS A 129 -11.71 -1.72 -0.89
CA HIS A 129 -13.01 -1.88 -1.54
C HIS A 129 -13.57 -3.29 -1.38
N ASP A 130 -12.80 -4.32 -1.73
CA ASP A 130 -13.24 -5.71 -1.70
C ASP A 130 -13.33 -6.25 -0.28
N PHE A 131 -12.45 -5.77 0.60
CA PHE A 131 -12.39 -6.20 1.99
C PHE A 131 -13.02 -5.14 2.91
N ARG A 132 -14.36 -5.06 2.93
CA ARG A 132 -15.09 -4.17 3.83
C ARG A 132 -15.08 -4.73 5.26
N HIS A 133 -14.23 -4.18 6.11
CA HIS A 133 -14.45 -4.25 7.55
C HIS A 133 -15.50 -3.19 7.91
N ASP A 134 -16.56 -3.58 8.62
CA ASP A 134 -17.78 -2.80 8.90
C ASP A 134 -17.53 -1.60 9.85
N ARG A 135 -16.60 -0.72 9.50
CA ARG A 135 -16.32 0.51 10.24
C ARG A 135 -16.59 1.71 9.35
N ARG A 136 -17.54 2.58 9.76
CA ARG A 136 -17.77 3.90 9.16
C ARG A 136 -16.52 4.79 9.21
N ARG A 137 -15.59 4.48 10.11
CA ARG A 137 -14.27 5.12 10.26
C ARG A 137 -13.18 4.05 10.14
N SER A 138 -12.10 4.38 9.44
CA SER A 138 -10.89 3.60 9.47
C SER A 138 -9.75 4.51 9.89
N ASP A 139 -8.90 4.02 10.79
CA ASP A 139 -7.75 4.77 11.30
C ASP A 139 -6.82 5.20 10.16
N GLU A 140 -6.75 4.38 9.09
CA GLU A 140 -5.96 4.66 7.90
C GLU A 140 -6.52 5.84 7.10
N LYS A 141 -7.85 5.88 6.87
CA LYS A 141 -8.50 7.01 6.20
C LYS A 141 -8.37 8.26 7.04
N ASP A 142 -8.59 8.16 8.34
CA ASP A 142 -8.46 9.28 9.27
C ASP A 142 -7.03 9.86 9.25
N ALA A 143 -5.98 9.03 9.22
CA ALA A 143 -4.59 9.49 9.14
C ALA A 143 -4.30 10.29 7.85
N VAL A 144 -4.84 9.87 6.70
CA VAL A 144 -4.69 10.61 5.43
C VAL A 144 -5.48 11.92 5.47
N ILE A 145 -6.70 11.90 6.01
CA ILE A 145 -7.52 13.11 6.20
C ILE A 145 -6.80 14.10 7.13
N ASP A 146 -6.19 13.63 8.22
CA ASP A 146 -5.47 14.47 9.18
C ASP A 146 -4.24 15.13 8.55
N GLN A 147 -3.49 14.40 7.70
CA GLN A 147 -2.37 14.98 6.96
C GLN A 147 -2.84 16.12 6.03
N LEU A 148 -3.92 15.93 5.27
CA LEU A 148 -4.47 16.97 4.40
C LEU A 148 -5.05 18.13 5.22
N ALA A 149 -5.78 17.86 6.30
CA ALA A 149 -6.36 18.87 7.17
C ALA A 149 -5.27 19.75 7.80
N GLY A 150 -4.11 19.20 8.15
CA GLY A 150 -2.95 19.95 8.62
C GLY A 150 -2.47 20.96 7.58
N ILE A 151 -2.29 20.54 6.32
CA ILE A 151 -1.89 21.43 5.20
C ILE A 151 -2.91 22.54 5.00
N LEU A 152 -4.21 22.20 5.05
CA LEU A 152 -5.27 23.19 4.90
C LEU A 152 -5.31 24.18 6.06
N SER A 153 -5.15 23.70 7.30
CA SER A 153 -5.10 24.54 8.51
C SER A 153 -3.93 25.53 8.49
N ASP A 154 -2.74 25.04 8.09
CA ASP A 154 -1.55 25.91 7.94
C ASP A 154 -1.81 27.05 6.95
N GLY A 155 -2.43 26.74 5.80
CA GLY A 155 -2.77 27.76 4.79
C GLY A 155 -3.85 28.72 5.25
N MET A 156 -4.84 28.26 6.05
CA MET A 156 -5.84 29.15 6.68
C MET A 156 -5.18 30.13 7.65
N GLN A 157 -4.27 29.63 8.51
CA GLN A 157 -3.54 30.48 9.46
C GLN A 157 -2.67 31.51 8.78
N ALA A 158 -2.10 31.18 7.62
CA ALA A 158 -1.30 32.08 6.79
C ALA A 158 -2.13 32.99 5.89
N GLY A 159 -3.46 32.85 5.85
CA GLY A 159 -4.35 33.62 4.96
C GLY A 159 -4.26 33.26 3.49
N ALA A 160 -3.71 32.07 3.15
CA ALA A 160 -3.63 31.59 1.78
C ALA A 160 -5.00 31.22 1.19
N TRP A 161 -5.93 30.79 2.06
CA TRP A 161 -7.33 30.51 1.76
C TRP A 161 -8.23 30.66 2.98
N SER A 162 -9.55 30.74 2.73
CA SER A 162 -10.55 30.85 3.77
C SER A 162 -11.53 29.67 3.66
N LEU A 163 -11.50 28.77 4.66
CA LEU A 163 -12.36 27.60 4.73
C LEU A 163 -13.13 27.61 6.05
N PRO A 164 -14.38 27.14 6.08
CA PRO A 164 -15.17 27.11 7.32
C PRO A 164 -14.61 26.09 8.32
N ASP A 165 -14.02 24.97 7.84
CA ASP A 165 -13.46 23.89 8.65
C ASP A 165 -12.44 23.11 7.81
N ALA A 166 -11.19 23.04 8.29
CA ALA A 166 -10.10 22.38 7.57
C ALA A 166 -10.31 20.86 7.42
N ARG A 167 -10.86 20.19 8.46
CA ARG A 167 -11.09 18.75 8.41
C ARG A 167 -12.25 18.40 7.49
N ALA A 168 -13.36 19.15 7.55
CA ALA A 168 -14.48 18.96 6.64
C ALA A 168 -14.06 19.18 5.17
N ALA A 169 -13.28 20.24 4.91
CA ALA A 169 -12.71 20.48 3.59
C ALA A 169 -11.79 19.32 3.13
N ALA A 170 -10.92 18.83 4.02
CA ALA A 170 -10.07 17.68 3.73
C ALA A 170 -10.87 16.44 3.35
N ILE A 171 -11.98 16.13 4.03
CA ILE A 171 -12.86 15.02 3.70
C ILE A 171 -13.45 15.20 2.30
N VAL A 172 -13.99 16.37 1.99
CA VAL A 172 -14.60 16.67 0.67
C VAL A 172 -13.57 16.55 -0.44
N LEU A 173 -12.36 17.10 -0.26
CA LEU A 173 -11.29 17.05 -1.25
C LEU A 173 -10.76 15.63 -1.44
N PHE A 174 -10.58 14.88 -0.36
CA PHE A 174 -10.14 13.49 -0.40
C PHE A 174 -11.16 12.59 -1.11
N ASP A 175 -12.43 12.62 -0.70
CA ASP A 175 -13.47 11.78 -1.30
C ASP A 175 -13.78 12.23 -2.75
N GLY A 176 -13.73 13.54 -3.04
CA GLY A 176 -13.85 14.06 -4.41
C GLY A 176 -12.70 13.61 -5.32
N MET A 177 -11.48 13.61 -4.82
CA MET A 177 -10.31 13.10 -5.56
C MET A 177 -10.48 11.60 -5.85
N HIS A 178 -10.88 10.80 -4.86
CA HIS A 178 -11.13 9.37 -5.05
C HIS A 178 -12.18 9.12 -6.12
N GLY A 179 -13.34 9.78 -6.06
CA GLY A 179 -14.40 9.60 -7.05
C GLY A 179 -13.97 9.93 -8.48
N VAL A 180 -13.16 10.99 -8.67
CA VAL A 180 -12.63 11.36 -9.99
C VAL A 180 -11.60 10.36 -10.49
N VAL A 181 -10.75 9.85 -9.60
CA VAL A 181 -9.74 8.84 -9.95
C VAL A 181 -10.41 7.49 -10.25
N ASP A 182 -11.41 7.08 -9.49
CA ASP A 182 -12.19 5.85 -9.72
C ASP A 182 -12.87 5.87 -11.09
N ASP A 183 -13.52 6.99 -11.46
CA ASP A 183 -14.11 7.16 -12.80
C ASP A 183 -13.04 7.03 -13.90
N ALA A 184 -11.87 7.62 -13.69
CA ALA A 184 -10.77 7.51 -14.64
C ALA A 184 -10.25 6.07 -14.76
N ILE A 185 -10.12 5.35 -13.63
CA ILE A 185 -9.73 3.95 -13.58
C ILE A 185 -10.74 3.09 -14.35
N ALA A 186 -12.03 3.27 -14.10
CA ALA A 186 -13.10 2.55 -14.76
C ALA A 186 -13.11 2.81 -16.30
N ALA A 187 -12.77 4.03 -16.72
CA ALA A 187 -12.62 4.42 -18.13
C ALA A 187 -11.28 4.02 -18.78
N GLY A 188 -10.41 3.29 -18.06
CA GLY A 188 -9.10 2.87 -18.56
C GLY A 188 -8.05 3.98 -18.63
N ARG A 189 -8.32 5.16 -18.04
CA ARG A 189 -7.40 6.30 -18.01
C ARG A 189 -6.43 6.17 -16.85
N ARG A 190 -5.12 6.15 -17.14
CA ARG A 190 -4.06 5.92 -16.14
C ARG A 190 -3.03 7.05 -16.07
N ASP A 191 -3.15 8.08 -16.94
CA ASP A 191 -2.27 9.24 -16.88
C ASP A 191 -2.69 10.17 -15.73
N PRO A 192 -1.84 10.41 -14.73
CA PRO A 192 -2.16 11.31 -13.62
C PRO A 192 -2.23 12.78 -14.03
N ALA A 193 -1.52 13.20 -15.06
CA ALA A 193 -1.37 14.62 -15.39
C ALA A 193 -2.69 15.34 -15.75
N PRO A 194 -3.58 14.78 -16.59
CA PRO A 194 -4.89 15.38 -16.84
C PRO A 194 -5.77 15.44 -15.59
N LEU A 195 -5.73 14.40 -14.75
CA LEU A 195 -6.52 14.33 -13.52
C LEU A 195 -6.05 15.38 -12.50
N CYS A 196 -4.75 15.50 -12.30
CA CYS A 196 -4.20 16.54 -11.42
C CYS A 196 -4.57 17.95 -11.90
N ARG A 197 -4.54 18.20 -13.22
CA ARG A 197 -4.97 19.50 -13.75
C ARG A 197 -6.44 19.79 -13.48
N LEU A 198 -7.32 18.81 -13.72
CA LEU A 198 -8.75 18.92 -13.47
C LEU A 198 -9.04 19.17 -11.98
N LEU A 199 -8.48 18.32 -11.11
CA LEU A 199 -8.68 18.42 -9.67
C LEU A 199 -8.14 19.74 -9.10
N ARG A 200 -6.99 20.21 -9.59
CA ARG A 200 -6.43 21.51 -9.21
C ARG A 200 -7.39 22.67 -9.57
N GLN A 201 -8.03 22.61 -10.74
CA GLN A 201 -9.02 23.62 -11.14
C GLN A 201 -10.27 23.59 -10.26
N LEU A 202 -10.79 22.39 -9.95
CA LEU A 202 -11.98 22.22 -9.12
C LEU A 202 -11.71 22.65 -7.67
N PHE A 203 -10.64 22.12 -7.09
CA PHE A 203 -10.28 22.36 -5.69
C PHE A 203 -9.78 23.80 -5.47
N GLY A 204 -9.08 24.39 -6.44
CA GLY A 204 -8.67 25.78 -6.38
C GLY A 204 -9.85 26.76 -6.29
N ARG A 205 -11.04 26.39 -6.77
CA ARG A 205 -12.27 27.19 -6.57
C ARG A 205 -12.81 27.04 -5.15
N ILE A 206 -12.74 25.83 -4.58
CA ILE A 206 -13.15 25.57 -3.19
C ILE A 206 -12.24 26.33 -2.22
N LEU A 207 -10.93 26.38 -2.49
CA LEU A 207 -9.95 27.03 -1.61
C LEU A 207 -10.01 28.56 -1.68
N LYS A 208 -10.56 29.14 -2.75
CA LYS A 208 -10.67 30.61 -2.91
C LYS A 208 -11.93 31.21 -2.28
N GLY A 209 -12.91 30.38 -1.93
CA GLY A 209 -14.20 30.82 -1.35
C GLY A 209 -15.14 31.33 -2.42
#